data_26dc79d26218da277ba890dfeddd2312
#
_entry.id   26dc79d26218da277ba890dfeddd2312
#
_cell.length_a   1.000
_cell.length_b   1.000
_cell.length_c   1.000
_cell.angle_alpha   90.00
_cell.angle_beta   90.00
_cell.angle_gamma   90.00
#
_symmetry.space_group_name_H-M   'P 1'
#
loop_
_entity.id
_entity.type
_entity.pdbx_description
1 polymer ?
#
loop_
_entity_poly.entity_id
_entity_poly.type
_entity_poly.pdbx_seq_one_letter_code
_entity_poly.pdbx_strand_id
1 'polypeptide(L)'
;MAHASLKRITLTLARSKDFPNGSNQIGYDLIAPLDGHGHIDLVAWKKHRAECTVRHFFTGEDDKTGLLVHKAGGAEHGRWVFDYDPARLDDDESGFLFGHHVFVPGEYVSVSDSAGTLHTFVVKAVTPLGS
;
A
#
# COMPACT_ATOMS: atom_id res chain seq x y z
N MET A 1 -1.64 24.99 8.93
CA MET A 1 -2.02 24.29 7.70
C MET A 1 -1.45 22.89 7.70
N ALA A 2 -2.31 21.90 7.53
CA ALA A 2 -1.86 20.52 7.53
C ALA A 2 -1.25 20.18 6.17
N HIS A 3 -0.01 19.75 6.17
CA HIS A 3 0.66 19.26 4.98
C HIS A 3 0.74 17.75 5.04
N ALA A 4 0.53 17.11 3.90
CA ALA A 4 0.80 15.69 3.80
C ALA A 4 2.28 15.46 3.98
N SER A 5 2.63 14.45 4.74
CA SER A 5 4.01 14.08 4.97
C SER A 5 4.22 12.61 4.64
N LEU A 6 5.43 12.28 4.20
CA LEU A 6 5.78 10.90 3.88
C LEU A 6 5.78 10.08 5.16
N LYS A 7 5.09 8.96 5.11
CA LYS A 7 4.98 8.02 6.21
C LYS A 7 5.34 6.63 5.73
N ARG A 8 5.93 5.85 6.61
CA ARG A 8 6.08 4.41 6.38
C ARG A 8 4.86 3.72 6.95
N ILE A 9 4.18 2.96 6.11
CA ILE A 9 2.97 2.23 6.47
C ILE A 9 3.29 0.75 6.40
N THR A 10 3.11 0.05 7.50
CA THR A 10 3.33 -1.41 7.55
C THR A 10 1.97 -2.09 7.60
N LEU A 11 1.73 -2.95 6.61
CA LEU A 11 0.53 -3.76 6.51
C LEU A 11 0.92 -5.21 6.75
N THR A 12 0.16 -5.91 7.59
CA THR A 12 0.36 -7.35 7.79
C THR A 12 -0.94 -8.09 7.49
N LEU A 13 -0.81 -9.35 7.08
CA LEU A 13 -1.97 -10.15 6.68
C LEU A 13 -2.95 -10.30 7.84
N ALA A 14 -4.20 -9.92 7.60
CA ALA A 14 -5.27 -10.03 8.58
C ALA A 14 -5.73 -11.48 8.69
N ARG A 15 -6.55 -11.76 9.68
CA ARG A 15 -7.14 -13.08 9.86
C ARG A 15 -7.92 -13.49 8.62
N SER A 16 -7.74 -14.74 8.24
CA SER A 16 -8.46 -15.31 7.10
C SER A 16 -8.65 -16.80 7.32
N LYS A 17 -9.34 -17.44 6.39
CA LYS A 17 -9.58 -18.87 6.45
C LYS A 17 -8.26 -19.66 6.49
N ASP A 18 -7.28 -19.22 5.68
CA ASP A 18 -5.98 -19.90 5.60
C ASP A 18 -5.03 -19.46 6.72
N PHE A 19 -5.27 -18.31 7.33
CA PHE A 19 -4.45 -17.74 8.39
C PHE A 19 -5.36 -17.27 9.52
N PRO A 20 -5.83 -18.19 10.38
CA PRO A 20 -6.81 -17.82 11.43
C PRO A 20 -6.34 -16.76 12.40
N ASN A 21 -5.02 -16.59 12.55
CA ASN A 21 -4.43 -15.56 13.42
C ASN A 21 -3.75 -14.46 12.63
N GLY A 22 -3.95 -14.42 11.31
CA GLY A 22 -3.20 -13.52 10.45
C GLY A 22 -1.74 -13.94 10.33
N SER A 23 -0.90 -13.06 9.81
CA SER A 23 0.53 -13.30 9.73
C SER A 23 1.31 -12.00 9.73
N ASN A 24 2.32 -11.90 10.60
CA ASN A 24 3.26 -10.78 10.59
C ASN A 24 4.39 -10.97 9.59
N GLN A 25 4.44 -12.13 8.94
CA GLN A 25 5.49 -12.48 7.98
C GLN A 25 5.05 -12.29 6.53
N ILE A 26 3.81 -11.85 6.34
CA ILE A 26 3.26 -11.58 5.02
C ILE A 26 2.65 -10.18 5.07
N GLY A 27 3.09 -9.32 4.20
CA GLY A 27 2.54 -7.98 4.16
C GLY A 27 3.32 -7.02 3.28
N TYR A 28 3.16 -5.74 3.58
CA TYR A 28 3.76 -4.67 2.80
C TYR A 28 4.34 -3.61 3.72
N ASP A 29 5.50 -3.09 3.34
CA ASP A 29 6.00 -1.81 3.83
C ASP A 29 5.91 -0.84 2.67
N LEU A 30 5.15 0.21 2.81
CA LEU A 30 5.05 1.21 1.77
C LEU A 30 5.25 2.60 2.32
N ILE A 31 5.77 3.47 1.46
CA ILE A 31 5.96 4.88 1.79
C ILE A 31 4.96 5.68 0.96
N ALA A 32 4.17 6.48 1.63
CA ALA A 32 3.17 7.32 0.98
C ALA A 32 2.97 8.59 1.78
N PRO A 33 2.61 9.70 1.09
CA PRO A 33 2.27 10.94 1.80
C PRO A 33 0.85 10.83 2.33
N LEU A 34 0.69 10.98 3.64
CA LEU A 34 -0.61 10.97 4.29
C LEU A 34 -0.96 12.37 4.77
N ASP A 35 -2.20 12.77 4.57
CA ASP A 35 -2.71 14.02 5.11
C ASP A 35 -3.03 13.88 6.61
N GLY A 36 -3.56 14.94 7.22
CA GLY A 36 -3.87 14.93 8.65
C GLY A 36 -4.98 13.95 9.05
N HIS A 37 -5.68 13.38 8.08
CA HIS A 37 -6.77 12.43 8.32
C HIS A 37 -6.38 11.00 7.96
N GLY A 38 -5.13 10.78 7.55
CA GLY A 38 -4.65 9.45 7.22
C GLY A 38 -4.92 8.98 5.80
N HIS A 39 -5.35 9.87 4.92
CA HIS A 39 -5.58 9.55 3.51
C HIS A 39 -4.33 9.84 2.68
N ILE A 40 -4.12 9.05 1.64
CA ILE A 40 -3.02 9.32 0.71
C ILE A 40 -3.31 10.61 -0.06
N ASP A 41 -2.36 11.53 -0.05
CA ASP A 41 -2.50 12.81 -0.73
C ASP A 41 -1.90 12.71 -2.14
N LEU A 42 -2.75 12.83 -3.14
CA LEU A 42 -2.34 12.67 -4.54
C LEU A 42 -1.39 13.77 -4.99
N VAL A 43 -1.60 15.01 -4.55
CA VAL A 43 -0.75 16.12 -4.94
C VAL A 43 0.65 15.94 -4.39
N ALA A 44 0.77 15.57 -3.12
CA ALA A 44 2.05 15.30 -2.50
C ALA A 44 2.73 14.09 -3.13
N TRP A 45 1.96 13.05 -3.48
CA TRP A 45 2.52 11.88 -4.17
C TRP A 45 3.17 12.27 -5.51
N LYS A 46 2.53 13.15 -6.27
CA LYS A 46 3.10 13.61 -7.54
C LYS A 46 4.46 14.27 -7.37
N LYS A 47 4.70 14.91 -6.23
CA LYS A 47 5.98 15.55 -5.93
C LYS A 47 7.04 14.56 -5.44
N HIS A 48 6.62 13.40 -4.91
CA HIS A 48 7.52 12.46 -4.23
C HIS A 48 7.45 11.05 -4.78
N ARG A 49 7.13 10.90 -6.07
CA ARG A 49 6.92 9.58 -6.69
C ARG A 49 8.07 8.62 -6.45
N ALA A 50 9.30 9.09 -6.60
CA ALA A 50 10.47 8.23 -6.48
C ALA A 50 10.72 7.76 -5.05
N GLU A 51 10.12 8.44 -4.08
CA GLU A 51 10.27 8.12 -2.66
C GLU A 51 9.14 7.19 -2.16
N CYS A 52 8.07 7.06 -2.93
CA CYS A 52 6.92 6.24 -2.54
C CYS A 52 7.16 4.81 -3.00
N THR A 53 7.96 4.09 -2.23
CA THR A 53 8.35 2.71 -2.53
C THR A 53 7.41 1.72 -1.85
N VAL A 54 7.37 0.52 -2.39
CA VAL A 54 6.60 -0.60 -1.84
C VAL A 54 7.53 -1.79 -1.71
N ARG A 55 7.50 -2.44 -0.57
CA ARG A 55 8.16 -3.72 -0.36
C ARG A 55 7.12 -4.74 0.06
N HIS A 56 6.96 -5.78 -0.73
CA HIS A 56 6.08 -6.90 -0.40
C HIS A 56 6.94 -8.02 0.19
N PHE A 57 6.70 -8.35 1.44
CA PHE A 57 7.44 -9.41 2.12
C PHE A 57 6.51 -10.60 2.40
N PHE A 58 7.08 -11.81 2.27
CA PHE A 58 6.31 -13.02 2.54
C PHE A 58 7.24 -14.16 2.87
N THR A 59 6.72 -15.11 3.66
CA THR A 59 7.51 -16.20 4.23
C THR A 59 8.11 -17.09 3.14
N GLY A 60 9.42 -17.31 3.24
CA GLY A 60 10.09 -18.28 2.39
C GLY A 60 10.44 -17.80 1.00
N GLU A 61 10.19 -16.55 0.70
CA GLU A 61 10.50 -15.97 -0.61
C GLU A 61 11.20 -14.63 -0.45
N ASP A 62 11.91 -14.21 -1.49
CA ASP A 62 12.57 -12.92 -1.50
C ASP A 62 11.54 -11.80 -1.58
N ASP A 63 11.84 -10.68 -0.93
CA ASP A 63 10.96 -9.52 -0.97
C ASP A 63 10.89 -8.96 -2.39
N LYS A 64 9.70 -8.51 -2.77
CA LYS A 64 9.52 -7.75 -4.00
C LYS A 64 9.52 -6.27 -3.66
N THR A 65 10.25 -5.48 -4.43
CA THR A 65 10.28 -4.04 -4.24
C THR A 65 9.86 -3.33 -5.51
N GLY A 66 9.18 -2.21 -5.33
CA GLY A 66 8.69 -1.43 -6.46
C GLY A 66 8.25 -0.05 -6.02
N LEU A 67 7.39 0.55 -6.80
CA LEU A 67 6.89 1.90 -6.55
C LEU A 67 5.37 1.90 -6.40
N LEU A 68 4.88 2.77 -5.54
CA LEU A 68 3.47 3.07 -5.46
C LEU A 68 3.14 4.06 -6.57
N VAL A 69 2.24 3.66 -7.46
CA VAL A 69 1.88 4.45 -8.64
C VAL A 69 0.38 4.69 -8.65
N HIS A 70 -0.02 5.90 -9.01
CA HIS A 70 -1.41 6.23 -9.24
C HIS A 70 -1.68 6.24 -10.73
N LYS A 71 -2.56 5.36 -11.19
CA LYS A 71 -2.96 5.30 -12.59
C LYS A 71 -4.30 5.99 -12.75
N ALA A 72 -4.35 6.98 -13.64
CA ALA A 72 -5.56 7.72 -13.93
C ALA A 72 -6.55 6.86 -14.70
N GLY A 73 -7.82 7.23 -14.60
CA GLY A 73 -8.91 6.57 -15.33
C GLY A 73 -9.69 5.62 -14.43
N GLY A 74 -10.74 5.06 -15.00
CA GLY A 74 -11.64 4.19 -14.27
C GLY A 74 -12.72 4.96 -13.52
N ALA A 75 -13.71 4.22 -13.01
CA ALA A 75 -14.90 4.80 -12.40
C ALA A 75 -14.62 5.50 -11.07
N GLU A 76 -13.50 5.18 -10.43
CA GLU A 76 -13.17 5.67 -9.09
C GLU A 76 -12.06 6.71 -9.10
N HIS A 77 -11.93 7.49 -10.16
CA HIS A 77 -10.93 8.55 -10.29
C HIS A 77 -9.50 8.04 -10.26
N GLY A 78 -9.29 6.84 -10.79
CA GLY A 78 -7.97 6.22 -10.82
C GLY A 78 -7.81 5.18 -9.74
N ARG A 79 -6.64 4.59 -9.71
CA ARG A 79 -6.34 3.53 -8.75
C ARG A 79 -4.87 3.57 -8.35
N TRP A 80 -4.60 3.06 -7.16
CA TRP A 80 -3.24 2.91 -6.65
C TRP A 80 -2.74 1.51 -6.99
N VAL A 81 -1.54 1.44 -7.58
CA VAL A 81 -0.95 0.19 -8.05
C VAL A 81 0.45 0.05 -7.45
N PHE A 82 0.80 -1.17 -7.09
CA PHE A 82 2.15 -1.52 -6.67
C PHE A 82 2.86 -2.07 -7.90
N ASP A 83 3.78 -1.28 -8.46
CA ASP A 83 4.47 -1.60 -9.70
C ASP A 83 5.88 -2.10 -9.38
N TYR A 84 6.07 -3.41 -9.44
CA TYR A 84 7.33 -4.05 -9.08
C TYR A 84 8.33 -4.06 -10.23
N ASP A 85 7.83 -4.23 -11.46
CA ASP A 85 8.67 -4.26 -12.66
C ASP A 85 7.97 -3.48 -13.76
N PRO A 86 8.48 -2.29 -14.12
CA PRO A 86 7.84 -1.47 -15.16
C PRO A 86 7.73 -2.15 -16.52
N ALA A 87 8.59 -3.15 -16.78
CA ALA A 87 8.55 -3.89 -18.04
C ALA A 87 7.48 -4.98 -18.06
N ARG A 88 6.88 -5.28 -16.89
CA ARG A 88 5.87 -6.33 -16.76
C ARG A 88 4.59 -5.74 -16.20
N LEU A 89 3.48 -5.98 -16.90
CA LEU A 89 2.18 -5.54 -16.43
C LEU A 89 1.45 -6.62 -15.63
N ASP A 90 1.92 -7.86 -15.73
CA ASP A 90 1.26 -9.01 -15.12
C ASP A 90 1.63 -9.25 -13.66
N ASP A 91 2.63 -8.53 -13.13
CA ASP A 91 2.99 -8.65 -11.72
C ASP A 91 2.49 -7.50 -10.86
N ASP A 92 1.73 -6.57 -11.42
CA ASP A 92 1.18 -5.45 -10.69
C ASP A 92 0.13 -5.91 -9.70
N GLU A 93 0.15 -5.31 -8.52
CA GLU A 93 -0.89 -5.47 -7.51
C GLU A 93 -1.56 -4.12 -7.29
N SER A 94 -2.81 -4.13 -6.86
CA SER A 94 -3.56 -2.89 -6.68
C SER A 94 -4.13 -2.76 -5.29
N GLY A 95 -4.00 -1.56 -4.74
CA GLY A 95 -4.68 -1.20 -3.50
C GLY A 95 -6.15 -0.95 -3.76
N PHE A 96 -7.01 -1.84 -3.27
CA PHE A 96 -8.45 -1.72 -3.46
C PHE A 96 -8.98 -0.52 -2.68
N LEU A 97 -9.52 0.46 -3.40
CA LEU A 97 -10.08 1.69 -2.82
C LEU A 97 -9.11 2.44 -1.90
N PHE A 98 -7.81 2.39 -2.19
CA PHE A 98 -6.80 3.04 -1.34
C PHE A 98 -7.05 4.54 -1.18
N GLY A 99 -7.66 5.18 -2.16
CA GLY A 99 -8.00 6.59 -2.05
C GLY A 99 -9.08 6.89 -1.01
N HIS A 100 -9.82 5.88 -0.58
CA HIS A 100 -10.91 6.02 0.39
C HIS A 100 -10.55 5.49 1.78
N HIS A 101 -9.48 4.71 1.90
CA HIS A 101 -9.09 4.14 3.18
C HIS A 101 -8.33 5.16 4.03
N VAL A 102 -8.47 4.98 5.33
CA VAL A 102 -7.70 5.73 6.33
C VAL A 102 -6.56 4.84 6.79
N PHE A 103 -5.32 5.31 6.64
CA PHE A 103 -4.14 4.53 7.02
C PHE A 103 -3.73 4.90 8.45
N VAL A 104 -4.45 4.35 9.41
CA VAL A 104 -4.11 4.47 10.82
C VAL A 104 -4.04 3.06 11.43
N PRO A 105 -3.21 2.86 12.46
CA PRO A 105 -3.07 1.52 13.05
C PRO A 105 -4.42 0.95 13.48
N GLY A 106 -4.64 -0.31 13.14
CA GLY A 106 -5.88 -1.03 13.44
C GLY A 106 -6.90 -1.04 12.32
N GLU A 107 -6.74 -0.19 11.31
CA GLU A 107 -7.65 -0.19 10.16
C GLU A 107 -7.32 -1.32 9.20
N TYR A 108 -8.34 -1.76 8.45
CA TYR A 108 -8.18 -2.82 7.46
C TYR A 108 -8.19 -2.24 6.07
N VAL A 109 -7.30 -2.75 5.22
CA VAL A 109 -7.23 -2.37 3.81
C VAL A 109 -7.10 -3.64 2.99
N SER A 110 -7.46 -3.57 1.71
CA SER A 110 -7.38 -4.73 0.83
C SER A 110 -6.45 -4.44 -0.34
N VAL A 111 -5.73 -5.47 -0.76
CA VAL A 111 -4.85 -5.43 -1.91
C VAL A 111 -5.26 -6.54 -2.85
N SER A 112 -5.42 -6.21 -4.14
CA SER A 112 -5.67 -7.20 -5.18
C SER A 112 -4.34 -7.67 -5.72
N ASP A 113 -4.10 -8.99 -5.71
CA ASP A 113 -2.88 -9.54 -6.29
C ASP A 113 -2.94 -9.51 -7.83
N SER A 114 -1.89 -9.96 -8.49
CA SER A 114 -1.80 -9.94 -9.95
C SER A 114 -2.84 -10.82 -10.63
N ALA A 115 -3.42 -11.78 -9.91
CA ALA A 115 -4.48 -12.63 -10.42
C ALA A 115 -5.88 -12.05 -10.17
N GLY A 116 -5.97 -10.89 -9.49
CA GLY A 116 -7.24 -10.25 -9.19
C GLY A 116 -7.89 -10.69 -7.90
N THR A 117 -7.21 -11.49 -7.08
CA THR A 117 -7.74 -11.95 -5.80
C THR A 117 -7.47 -10.92 -4.72
N LEU A 118 -8.51 -10.56 -3.96
CA LEU A 118 -8.39 -9.62 -2.86
C LEU A 118 -7.89 -10.30 -1.60
N HIS A 119 -6.93 -9.66 -0.96
CA HIS A 119 -6.41 -10.09 0.34
C HIS A 119 -6.54 -8.91 1.32
N THR A 120 -6.96 -9.20 2.53
CA THR A 120 -7.16 -8.17 3.56
C THR A 120 -5.95 -8.10 4.47
N PHE A 121 -5.51 -6.87 4.72
CA PHE A 121 -4.39 -6.58 5.61
C PHE A 121 -4.84 -5.61 6.69
N VAL A 122 -4.14 -5.64 7.82
CA VAL A 122 -4.35 -4.67 8.88
C VAL A 122 -3.18 -3.70 8.88
N VAL A 123 -3.49 -2.42 9.10
CA VAL A 123 -2.45 -1.41 9.27
C VAL A 123 -1.82 -1.64 10.63
N LYS A 124 -0.58 -2.11 10.64
CA LYS A 124 0.13 -2.42 11.87
C LYS A 124 0.81 -1.21 12.48
N ALA A 125 1.39 -0.39 11.64
CA ALA A 125 2.13 0.79 12.09
C ALA A 125 2.14 1.85 11.02
N VAL A 126 2.15 3.11 11.45
CA VAL A 126 2.35 4.27 10.58
C VAL A 126 3.37 5.14 11.30
N THR A 127 4.55 5.31 10.68
CA THR A 127 5.65 6.03 11.32
C THR A 127 6.14 7.16 10.42
N PRO A 128 6.55 8.30 11.02
CA PRO A 128 7.15 9.38 10.23
C PRO A 128 8.43 8.91 9.55
N LEU A 129 8.65 9.39 8.35
CA LEU A 129 9.84 9.08 7.59
C LEU A 129 10.89 10.16 7.82
N GLY A 130 12.13 9.75 8.08
CA GLY A 130 13.24 10.67 8.14
C GLY A 130 13.31 11.58 9.35
N SER A 131 12.66 11.22 10.41
CA SER A 131 12.73 11.99 11.66
C SER A 131 13.95 11.63 12.47
#